data_28cf267450321b52307ce9ffd9c1ddbd
#
_entry.id   28cf267450321b52307ce9ffd9c1ddbd
#
_cell.length_a   1.000
_cell.length_b   1.000
_cell.length_c   1.000
_cell.angle_alpha   90.00
_cell.angle_beta   90.00
_cell.angle_gamma   90.00
#
_symmetry.space_group_name_H-M   'P 1'
#
loop_
_entity.id
_entity.type
_entity.pdbx_description
1 polymer ?
#
loop_
_entity_poly.entity_id
_entity_poly.type
_entity_poly.pdbx_seq_one_letter_code
_entity_poly.pdbx_strand_id
1 'polypeptide(L)'
;MKKELLRMNELEKYEVIKECIKTKGPKTRYALKLGITVRHLNRLIHKIKDKGKKGFIHGNRGREPKNKNDAVFVENIISKIKEKYLESNKSCLIGNINHIKDLLFEYDNINVSYATLYRILMKNKIQSPKIQRKTKRRLKKEELLATKAKKIDTLKVDKIVDNIIQLEDAHPTKEKKQNFGEEIQMDACSKTWNSAFFAHLHLAIDNCTGMIVGGFFDNQETIKGYYNVFKQILTNYGIPMCFKTDKRTVFTFESLKQKNDENNTMIQFAYCCKTLGCELQCSSIPQFKAMIERANGTFQDRLNTELRIHNITSLKDANDYLINIFIPKFNDKFALDPKLYNSVFVPIDKQMIDYHLSILSRRVVLKGCIIAYKNNKYYMLNDYDERILFSPGTKCLVIETLNNELFCNIDNQTYHLKLFTGNENFIYGNQRTPFVKREKKHSKPPITHPWRLSNYDSFQEAYNPHKKAPY
;
A
#
# COMPACT_ATOMS: atom_id res chain seq x y z
N MET A 1 -35.20 41.20 -20.87
CA MET A 1 -35.48 41.25 -19.42
C MET A 1 -35.36 39.88 -18.82
N LYS A 2 -34.34 39.60 -17.98
CA LYS A 2 -34.20 38.30 -17.28
C LYS A 2 -35.36 38.22 -16.27
N LYS A 3 -36.26 37.23 -16.38
CA LYS A 3 -37.26 36.89 -15.41
C LYS A 3 -36.55 36.60 -14.06
N GLU A 4 -36.69 37.49 -13.08
CA GLU A 4 -36.19 37.26 -11.73
C GLU A 4 -37.04 36.17 -11.06
N LEU A 5 -36.55 34.92 -11.12
CA LEU A 5 -37.18 33.78 -10.50
C LEU A 5 -36.91 33.85 -8.97
N LEU A 6 -37.95 33.85 -8.16
CA LEU A 6 -37.87 33.65 -6.72
C LEU A 6 -37.38 32.24 -6.40
N ARG A 7 -36.58 32.05 -5.34
CA ARG A 7 -36.25 30.73 -4.81
C ARG A 7 -37.46 30.09 -4.13
N MET A 8 -37.49 28.76 -4.01
CA MET A 8 -38.65 28.04 -3.41
C MET A 8 -39.15 28.70 -2.11
N ASN A 9 -38.26 28.93 -1.15
CA ASN A 9 -38.65 29.57 0.14
C ASN A 9 -39.11 31.00 0.00
N GLU A 10 -38.69 31.74 -0.99
CA GLU A 10 -39.12 33.12 -1.28
C GLU A 10 -40.48 33.12 -1.98
N LEU A 11 -40.70 32.16 -2.85
CA LEU A 11 -41.96 31.96 -3.56
C LEU A 11 -43.07 31.54 -2.58
N GLU A 12 -42.80 30.56 -1.73
CA GLU A 12 -43.73 30.09 -0.70
C GLU A 12 -44.17 31.23 0.21
N LYS A 13 -43.20 32.02 0.74
CA LYS A 13 -43.52 33.22 1.55
C LYS A 13 -44.38 34.23 0.79
N TYR A 14 -44.06 34.48 -0.47
CA TYR A 14 -44.82 35.38 -1.32
C TYR A 14 -46.28 34.92 -1.51
N GLU A 15 -46.49 33.62 -1.82
CA GLU A 15 -47.81 33.04 -2.04
C GLU A 15 -48.70 33.08 -0.80
N VAL A 16 -48.13 32.65 0.35
CA VAL A 16 -48.87 32.68 1.63
C VAL A 16 -49.26 34.07 2.04
N ILE A 17 -48.40 35.08 1.81
CA ILE A 17 -48.73 36.46 2.15
C ILE A 17 -49.70 37.07 1.14
N LYS A 18 -49.63 36.73 -0.13
CA LYS A 18 -50.59 37.10 -1.15
C LYS A 18 -51.99 36.55 -0.82
N GLU A 19 -52.06 35.33 -0.34
CA GLU A 19 -53.28 34.68 0.15
C GLU A 19 -53.85 35.46 1.35
N CYS A 20 -52.99 35.78 2.33
CA CYS A 20 -53.40 36.58 3.51
C CYS A 20 -53.99 37.93 3.14
N ILE A 21 -53.43 38.63 2.13
CA ILE A 21 -53.94 39.90 1.65
C ILE A 21 -55.28 39.74 0.92
N LYS A 22 -55.42 38.66 0.10
CA LYS A 22 -56.64 38.40 -0.67
C LYS A 22 -57.84 38.01 0.23
N THR A 23 -57.61 37.13 1.18
CA THR A 23 -58.64 36.56 2.04
C THR A 23 -59.03 37.44 3.24
N LYS A 24 -58.19 38.48 3.55
CA LYS A 24 -58.31 39.30 4.75
C LYS A 24 -58.42 38.48 6.07
N GLY A 25 -57.90 37.23 6.05
CA GLY A 25 -57.98 36.31 7.17
C GLY A 25 -57.12 36.71 8.37
N PRO A 26 -57.27 35.99 9.50
CA PRO A 26 -56.55 36.31 10.72
C PRO A 26 -55.05 36.19 10.54
N LYS A 27 -54.33 37.29 10.71
CA LYS A 27 -52.86 37.39 10.49
C LYS A 27 -52.05 36.41 11.34
N THR A 28 -52.56 36.05 12.52
CA THR A 28 -51.97 35.05 13.41
C THR A 28 -51.84 33.68 12.77
N ARG A 29 -52.82 33.22 11.98
CA ARG A 29 -52.81 31.95 11.27
C ARG A 29 -51.74 31.89 10.21
N TYR A 30 -51.57 32.95 9.44
CA TYR A 30 -50.54 33.03 8.37
C TYR A 30 -49.14 33.20 8.94
N ALA A 31 -49.01 33.89 10.07
CA ALA A 31 -47.77 34.02 10.81
C ALA A 31 -47.29 32.66 11.33
N LEU A 32 -48.19 31.85 11.91
CA LEU A 32 -47.93 30.46 12.34
C LEU A 32 -47.55 29.57 11.17
N LYS A 33 -48.26 29.65 10.04
CA LYS A 33 -47.96 28.85 8.81
C LYS A 33 -46.55 29.12 8.30
N LEU A 34 -46.03 30.34 8.44
CA LEU A 34 -44.68 30.71 8.02
C LEU A 34 -43.61 30.61 9.12
N GLY A 35 -43.99 30.25 10.35
CA GLY A 35 -43.06 30.24 11.51
C GLY A 35 -42.48 31.61 11.84
N ILE A 36 -43.27 32.72 11.67
CA ILE A 36 -42.82 34.09 11.89
C ILE A 36 -43.76 34.82 12.83
N THR A 37 -43.30 35.95 13.38
CA THR A 37 -44.15 36.80 14.21
C THR A 37 -45.15 37.62 13.37
N VAL A 38 -46.30 37.98 13.93
CA VAL A 38 -47.31 38.85 13.29
C VAL A 38 -46.70 40.21 12.89
N ARG A 39 -45.74 40.73 13.68
CA ARG A 39 -45.01 41.98 13.36
C ARG A 39 -44.17 41.80 12.09
N HIS A 40 -43.51 40.62 11.91
CA HIS A 40 -42.76 40.29 10.70
C HIS A 40 -43.69 40.12 9.50
N LEU A 41 -44.83 39.46 9.67
CA LEU A 41 -45.84 39.30 8.62
C LEU A 41 -46.31 40.69 8.12
N ASN A 42 -46.63 41.64 9.02
CA ASN A 42 -47.04 43.00 8.62
C ASN A 42 -45.97 43.71 7.80
N ARG A 43 -44.68 43.57 8.17
CA ARG A 43 -43.56 44.11 7.37
C ARG A 43 -43.50 43.48 5.95
N LEU A 44 -43.77 42.19 5.81
CA LEU A 44 -43.80 41.51 4.53
C LEU A 44 -45.02 41.92 3.70
N ILE A 45 -46.19 42.19 4.34
CA ILE A 45 -47.40 42.74 3.68
C ILE A 45 -47.08 44.14 3.10
N HIS A 46 -46.43 45.03 3.88
CA HIS A 46 -45.99 46.33 3.37
C HIS A 46 -45.01 46.18 2.23
N LYS A 47 -44.02 45.23 2.29
CA LYS A 47 -43.10 44.97 1.21
C LYS A 47 -43.76 44.53 -0.10
N ILE A 48 -44.87 43.78 -0.02
CA ILE A 48 -45.66 43.42 -1.20
C ILE A 48 -46.30 44.65 -1.81
N LYS A 49 -46.90 45.51 -0.99
CA LYS A 49 -47.55 46.73 -1.43
C LYS A 49 -46.57 47.69 -2.14
N ASP A 50 -45.36 47.83 -1.58
CA ASP A 50 -44.37 48.80 -2.06
C ASP A 50 -43.55 48.26 -3.25
N LYS A 51 -43.09 47.03 -3.17
CA LYS A 51 -42.11 46.45 -4.10
C LYS A 51 -42.60 45.22 -4.89
N GLY A 52 -43.83 44.78 -4.64
CA GLY A 52 -44.40 43.59 -5.28
C GLY A 52 -43.55 42.35 -5.04
N LYS A 53 -43.46 41.50 -6.05
CA LYS A 53 -42.66 40.27 -6.05
C LYS A 53 -41.18 40.49 -5.71
N LYS A 54 -40.60 41.62 -6.18
CA LYS A 54 -39.18 41.94 -5.93
C LYS A 54 -38.84 42.15 -4.49
N GLY A 55 -39.81 42.54 -3.62
CA GLY A 55 -39.61 42.70 -2.18
C GLY A 55 -39.25 41.41 -1.43
N PHE A 56 -39.46 40.23 -2.03
CA PHE A 56 -39.15 38.93 -1.42
C PHE A 56 -37.77 38.41 -1.76
N ILE A 57 -37.09 39.02 -2.72
CA ILE A 57 -35.70 38.68 -3.00
C ILE A 57 -34.86 39.03 -1.77
N HIS A 58 -34.11 38.01 -1.26
CA HIS A 58 -33.26 38.21 -0.11
C HIS A 58 -32.22 39.31 -0.38
N GLY A 59 -32.12 40.32 0.50
CA GLY A 59 -31.26 41.51 0.31
C GLY A 59 -29.76 41.21 0.12
N ASN A 60 -29.30 40.04 0.55
CA ASN A 60 -27.93 39.60 0.33
C ASN A 60 -27.75 38.81 -1.00
N ARG A 61 -28.82 38.67 -1.81
CA ARG A 61 -28.71 37.98 -3.10
C ARG A 61 -27.83 38.83 -4.05
N GLY A 62 -26.73 38.23 -4.50
CA GLY A 62 -25.77 38.89 -5.37
C GLY A 62 -24.72 39.76 -4.65
N ARG A 63 -24.81 39.89 -3.32
CA ARG A 63 -23.75 40.56 -2.54
C ARG A 63 -22.51 39.68 -2.48
N GLU A 64 -21.39 40.23 -2.92
CA GLU A 64 -20.11 39.58 -2.80
C GLU A 64 -19.61 39.57 -1.35
N PRO A 65 -19.07 38.47 -0.82
CA PRO A 65 -18.49 38.43 0.50
C PRO A 65 -17.30 39.40 0.59
N LYS A 66 -17.13 40.10 1.74
CA LYS A 66 -15.98 40.98 1.99
C LYS A 66 -14.62 40.25 1.81
N ASN A 67 -14.58 38.93 2.09
CA ASN A 67 -13.41 38.09 1.99
C ASN A 67 -13.37 37.31 0.64
N LYS A 68 -13.90 37.89 -0.44
CA LYS A 68 -13.76 37.30 -1.78
C LYS A 68 -12.30 37.37 -2.17
N ASN A 69 -11.73 36.23 -2.54
CA ASN A 69 -10.36 36.19 -3.05
C ASN A 69 -10.25 37.07 -4.31
N ASP A 70 -9.15 37.77 -4.41
CA ASP A 70 -8.83 38.59 -5.57
C ASP A 70 -8.86 37.73 -6.87
N ALA A 71 -9.32 38.29 -7.95
CA ALA A 71 -9.39 37.62 -9.22
C ALA A 71 -7.99 37.19 -9.72
N VAL A 72 -6.98 38.06 -9.50
CA VAL A 72 -5.58 37.79 -9.85
C VAL A 72 -5.03 36.61 -9.06
N PHE A 73 -5.33 36.52 -7.77
CA PHE A 73 -4.93 35.39 -6.94
C PHE A 73 -5.55 34.05 -7.40
N VAL A 74 -6.85 34.07 -7.76
CA VAL A 74 -7.54 32.90 -8.29
C VAL A 74 -6.95 32.45 -9.61
N GLU A 75 -6.64 33.40 -10.49
CA GLU A 75 -6.05 33.13 -11.81
C GLU A 75 -4.64 32.55 -11.71
N ASN A 76 -3.83 33.06 -10.78
CA ASN A 76 -2.51 32.52 -10.49
C ASN A 76 -2.59 31.05 -10.02
N ILE A 77 -3.51 30.73 -9.10
CA ILE A 77 -3.72 29.34 -8.65
C ILE A 77 -4.10 28.45 -9.85
N ILE A 78 -5.02 28.90 -10.71
CA ILE A 78 -5.48 28.11 -11.85
C ILE A 78 -4.35 27.89 -12.84
N SER A 79 -3.53 28.90 -13.12
CA SER A 79 -2.40 28.79 -14.05
C SER A 79 -1.37 27.78 -13.54
N LYS A 80 -0.97 27.85 -12.26
CA LYS A 80 -0.08 26.89 -11.63
C LYS A 80 -0.62 25.47 -11.63
N ILE A 81 -1.91 25.29 -11.35
CA ILE A 81 -2.57 23.98 -11.41
C ILE A 81 -2.55 23.41 -12.82
N LYS A 82 -2.84 24.23 -13.84
CA LYS A 82 -2.82 23.78 -15.24
C LYS A 82 -1.43 23.44 -15.74
N GLU A 83 -0.43 24.17 -15.29
CA GLU A 83 0.97 23.98 -15.68
C GLU A 83 1.57 22.69 -15.09
N LYS A 84 1.37 22.46 -13.78
CA LYS A 84 2.13 21.44 -13.03
C LYS A 84 1.29 20.25 -12.53
N TYR A 85 -0.01 20.46 -12.26
CA TYR A 85 -0.79 19.52 -11.44
C TYR A 85 -2.00 18.89 -12.15
N LEU A 86 -2.11 19.04 -13.49
CA LEU A 86 -3.12 18.31 -14.28
C LEU A 86 -2.54 17.07 -14.95
N GLU A 87 -3.37 16.04 -15.09
CA GLU A 87 -3.07 14.93 -15.99
C GLU A 87 -3.05 15.41 -17.44
N SER A 88 -2.08 14.91 -18.21
CA SER A 88 -1.97 15.22 -19.65
C SER A 88 -3.29 14.89 -20.36
N ASN A 89 -3.89 15.89 -20.99
CA ASN A 89 -5.15 15.80 -21.76
C ASN A 89 -6.44 15.53 -20.95
N LYS A 90 -6.44 15.72 -19.64
CA LYS A 90 -7.66 15.57 -18.81
C LYS A 90 -7.84 16.76 -17.87
N SER A 91 -9.11 17.13 -17.62
CA SER A 91 -9.45 18.12 -16.59
C SER A 91 -9.44 17.46 -15.18
N CYS A 92 -8.42 16.65 -14.90
CA CYS A 92 -8.27 15.91 -13.65
C CYS A 92 -6.91 16.23 -13.02
N LEU A 93 -6.90 16.41 -11.70
CA LEU A 93 -5.65 16.59 -10.93
C LEU A 93 -4.84 15.30 -10.90
N ILE A 94 -3.51 15.43 -10.87
CA ILE A 94 -2.58 14.30 -10.68
C ILE A 94 -2.60 13.71 -9.26
N GLY A 95 -3.15 14.45 -8.28
CA GLY A 95 -3.26 14.05 -6.87
C GLY A 95 -4.55 14.55 -6.22
N ASN A 96 -4.78 14.14 -4.97
CA ASN A 96 -5.95 14.64 -4.24
C ASN A 96 -5.78 16.12 -3.85
N ILE A 97 -6.92 16.81 -3.64
CA ILE A 97 -6.94 18.27 -3.42
C ILE A 97 -6.11 18.70 -2.20
N ASN A 98 -6.09 17.90 -1.12
CA ASN A 98 -5.25 18.21 0.04
C ASN A 98 -3.75 18.13 -0.30
N HIS A 99 -3.36 17.14 -1.10
CA HIS A 99 -1.99 17.03 -1.55
C HIS A 99 -1.60 18.20 -2.46
N ILE A 100 -2.46 18.55 -3.42
CA ILE A 100 -2.23 19.73 -4.29
C ILE A 100 -2.14 21.02 -3.46
N LYS A 101 -2.98 21.16 -2.42
CA LYS A 101 -2.88 22.29 -1.49
C LYS A 101 -1.49 22.38 -0.82
N ASP A 102 -0.97 21.22 -0.38
CA ASP A 102 0.34 21.14 0.26
C ASP A 102 1.46 21.49 -0.73
N LEU A 103 1.38 20.98 -1.97
CA LEU A 103 2.35 21.25 -3.03
C LEU A 103 2.35 22.72 -3.47
N LEU A 104 1.17 23.36 -3.58
CA LEU A 104 1.04 24.79 -3.86
C LEU A 104 1.71 25.64 -2.77
N PHE A 105 1.61 25.22 -1.52
CA PHE A 105 2.29 25.91 -0.43
C PHE A 105 3.81 25.70 -0.47
N GLU A 106 4.23 24.44 -0.69
CA GLU A 106 5.66 24.04 -0.64
C GLU A 106 6.47 24.59 -1.83
N TYR A 107 5.95 24.49 -3.05
CA TYR A 107 6.70 24.84 -4.27
C TYR A 107 6.34 26.19 -4.89
N ASP A 108 5.15 26.68 -4.66
CA ASP A 108 4.68 27.93 -5.27
C ASP A 108 4.43 29.03 -4.21
N ASN A 109 4.66 28.76 -2.90
CA ASN A 109 4.41 29.68 -1.78
C ASN A 109 2.97 30.19 -1.70
N ILE A 110 1.99 29.40 -2.22
CA ILE A 110 0.58 29.78 -2.25
C ILE A 110 -0.14 29.14 -1.07
N ASN A 111 -0.48 29.95 -0.07
CA ASN A 111 -1.28 29.47 1.06
C ASN A 111 -2.78 29.64 0.75
N VAL A 112 -3.50 28.52 0.60
CA VAL A 112 -4.92 28.46 0.29
C VAL A 112 -5.64 27.43 1.16
N SER A 113 -6.82 27.77 1.69
CA SER A 113 -7.62 26.78 2.42
C SER A 113 -8.17 25.70 1.48
N TYR A 114 -8.35 24.47 2.00
CA TYR A 114 -8.98 23.38 1.24
C TYR A 114 -10.34 23.79 0.64
N ALA A 115 -11.18 24.46 1.42
CA ALA A 115 -12.51 24.88 0.97
C ALA A 115 -12.47 25.90 -0.18
N THR A 116 -11.49 26.81 -0.13
CA THR A 116 -11.26 27.79 -1.21
C THR A 116 -10.75 27.10 -2.47
N LEU A 117 -9.73 26.27 -2.33
CA LEU A 117 -9.17 25.50 -3.45
C LEU A 117 -10.24 24.61 -4.10
N TYR A 118 -11.02 23.89 -3.31
CA TYR A 118 -12.13 23.06 -3.79
C TYR A 118 -13.14 23.87 -4.62
N ARG A 119 -13.53 25.08 -4.14
CA ARG A 119 -14.48 25.96 -4.87
C ARG A 119 -13.89 26.45 -6.20
N ILE A 120 -12.60 26.83 -6.20
CA ILE A 120 -11.88 27.27 -7.40
C ILE A 120 -11.87 26.13 -8.43
N LEU A 121 -11.50 24.92 -8.02
CA LEU A 121 -11.43 23.74 -8.88
C LEU A 121 -12.81 23.38 -9.46
N MET A 122 -13.84 23.34 -8.62
CA MET A 122 -15.21 23.03 -9.08
C MET A 122 -15.76 24.06 -10.04
N LYS A 123 -15.48 25.35 -9.82
CA LYS A 123 -15.87 26.42 -10.75
C LYS A 123 -15.21 26.27 -12.13
N ASN A 124 -13.98 25.77 -12.17
CA ASN A 124 -13.21 25.54 -13.39
C ASN A 124 -13.36 24.11 -13.95
N LYS A 125 -14.29 23.31 -13.41
CA LYS A 125 -14.57 21.91 -13.84
C LYS A 125 -13.37 20.98 -13.73
N ILE A 126 -12.42 21.28 -12.84
CA ILE A 126 -11.26 20.44 -12.55
C ILE A 126 -11.65 19.43 -11.46
N GLN A 127 -11.45 18.14 -11.72
CA GLN A 127 -11.84 17.06 -10.83
C GLN A 127 -10.64 16.51 -10.04
N SER A 128 -10.90 15.96 -8.85
CA SER A 128 -9.92 15.19 -8.09
C SER A 128 -9.99 13.72 -8.50
N PRO A 129 -8.87 12.98 -8.54
CA PRO A 129 -8.90 11.53 -8.79
C PRO A 129 -9.68 10.76 -7.72
N LYS A 130 -9.70 11.25 -6.48
CA LYS A 130 -10.56 10.71 -5.41
C LYS A 130 -11.86 11.49 -5.32
N ILE A 131 -12.84 11.08 -6.10
CA ILE A 131 -14.18 11.67 -6.06
C ILE A 131 -14.87 11.23 -4.77
N GLN A 132 -15.48 12.20 -4.04
CA GLN A 132 -16.25 11.90 -2.83
C GLN A 132 -17.37 10.90 -3.12
N ARG A 133 -17.69 10.02 -2.14
CA ARG A 133 -18.71 8.97 -2.23
C ARG A 133 -20.06 9.45 -2.80
N LYS A 134 -20.55 10.62 -2.35
CA LYS A 134 -21.79 11.20 -2.87
C LYS A 134 -21.71 11.56 -4.36
N THR A 135 -20.57 12.09 -4.80
CA THR A 135 -20.34 12.43 -6.23
C THR A 135 -20.21 11.17 -7.06
N LYS A 136 -19.47 10.14 -6.59
CA LYS A 136 -19.35 8.82 -7.22
C LYS A 136 -20.73 8.17 -7.41
N ARG A 137 -21.56 8.21 -6.35
CA ARG A 137 -22.94 7.71 -6.38
C ARG A 137 -23.79 8.45 -7.42
N ARG A 138 -23.71 9.79 -7.46
CA ARG A 138 -24.43 10.61 -8.42
C ARG A 138 -24.02 10.30 -9.86
N LEU A 139 -22.71 10.29 -10.15
CA LEU A 139 -22.19 10.00 -11.49
C LEU A 139 -22.56 8.60 -11.94
N LYS A 140 -22.46 7.60 -11.07
CA LYS A 140 -22.86 6.24 -11.40
C LYS A 140 -24.36 6.11 -11.65
N LYS A 141 -25.19 6.87 -10.91
CA LYS A 141 -26.63 6.96 -11.14
C LYS A 141 -26.93 7.61 -12.50
N GLU A 142 -26.27 8.73 -12.81
CA GLU A 142 -26.41 9.43 -14.10
C GLU A 142 -25.98 8.53 -15.28
N GLU A 143 -24.87 7.78 -15.14
CA GLU A 143 -24.39 6.82 -16.13
C GLU A 143 -25.39 5.67 -16.35
N LEU A 144 -25.91 5.06 -15.29
CA LEU A 144 -26.88 3.98 -15.37
C LEU A 144 -28.23 4.44 -15.97
N LEU A 145 -28.62 5.69 -15.74
CA LEU A 145 -29.81 6.27 -16.36
C LEU A 145 -29.60 6.62 -17.84
N ALA A 146 -28.38 7.05 -18.22
CA ALA A 146 -28.02 7.39 -19.60
C ALA A 146 -27.87 6.14 -20.49
N THR A 147 -27.29 5.06 -19.97
CA THR A 147 -27.04 3.81 -20.73
C THR A 147 -28.30 3.00 -20.99
N LYS A 148 -29.38 3.21 -20.23
CA LYS A 148 -30.63 2.47 -20.37
C LYS A 148 -31.80 3.40 -20.62
N ALA A 149 -31.92 3.86 -21.82
CA ALA A 149 -32.91 4.88 -22.28
C ALA A 149 -34.39 4.45 -22.22
N LYS A 150 -34.77 3.30 -21.66
CA LYS A 150 -36.20 2.90 -21.53
C LYS A 150 -36.47 2.17 -20.21
N LYS A 151 -37.27 2.82 -19.33
CA LYS A 151 -37.95 2.25 -18.15
C LYS A 151 -37.07 1.48 -17.16
N ILE A 152 -36.21 2.15 -16.42
CA ILE A 152 -35.63 1.59 -15.22
C ILE A 152 -36.28 2.25 -14.00
N ASP A 153 -36.78 1.40 -13.11
CA ASP A 153 -37.26 1.79 -11.80
C ASP A 153 -36.08 2.41 -11.01
N THR A 154 -36.19 3.71 -10.72
CA THR A 154 -35.15 4.47 -10.00
C THR A 154 -34.84 3.87 -8.62
N LEU A 155 -35.84 3.21 -7.99
CA LEU A 155 -35.68 2.48 -6.73
C LEU A 155 -34.75 1.27 -6.85
N LYS A 156 -34.76 0.56 -7.99
CA LYS A 156 -33.84 -0.56 -8.23
C LYS A 156 -32.41 -0.09 -8.45
N VAL A 157 -32.24 1.03 -9.15
CA VAL A 157 -30.90 1.63 -9.37
C VAL A 157 -30.30 2.10 -8.05
N ASP A 158 -31.08 2.75 -7.19
CA ASP A 158 -30.61 3.20 -5.87
C ASP A 158 -30.22 2.00 -4.98
N LYS A 159 -31.00 0.91 -4.96
CA LYS A 159 -30.65 -0.32 -4.22
C LYS A 159 -29.36 -0.97 -4.72
N ILE A 160 -29.16 -1.04 -6.05
CA ILE A 160 -27.91 -1.60 -6.62
C ILE A 160 -26.70 -0.76 -6.21
N VAL A 161 -26.82 0.57 -6.29
CA VAL A 161 -25.75 1.51 -5.89
C VAL A 161 -25.47 1.42 -4.40
N ASP A 162 -26.50 1.30 -3.56
CA ASP A 162 -26.36 1.19 -2.11
C ASP A 162 -25.74 -0.15 -1.70
N ASN A 163 -26.11 -1.27 -2.32
CA ASN A 163 -25.50 -2.57 -2.06
C ASN A 163 -24.01 -2.59 -2.40
N ILE A 164 -23.60 -1.98 -3.51
CA ILE A 164 -22.18 -1.87 -3.89
C ILE A 164 -21.40 -1.05 -2.85
N ILE A 165 -22.03 -0.05 -2.24
CA ILE A 165 -21.42 0.83 -1.26
C ILE A 165 -21.36 0.21 0.13
N GLN A 166 -22.40 -0.55 0.54
CA GLN A 166 -22.46 -1.19 1.87
C GLN A 166 -21.47 -2.33 2.05
N LEU A 167 -21.12 -3.04 0.98
CA LEU A 167 -20.11 -4.11 1.02
C LEU A 167 -18.68 -3.59 1.34
N GLU A 168 -18.43 -2.29 1.12
CA GLU A 168 -17.13 -1.68 1.40
C GLU A 168 -16.94 -1.24 2.88
N ASP A 169 -18.02 -1.15 3.70
CA ASP A 169 -17.98 -0.48 5.02
C ASP A 169 -18.17 -1.40 6.25
N ALA A 170 -18.41 -2.68 6.08
CA ALA A 170 -18.89 -3.58 7.15
C ALA A 170 -17.78 -4.20 8.02
N HIS A 171 -16.75 -3.44 8.42
CA HIS A 171 -15.66 -4.01 9.19
C HIS A 171 -15.47 -3.36 10.56
N PRO A 172 -15.40 -4.16 11.67
CA PRO A 172 -15.15 -3.63 13.01
C PRO A 172 -13.76 -2.99 13.09
N THR A 173 -13.70 -1.82 13.71
CA THR A 173 -12.44 -1.10 13.96
C THR A 173 -11.68 -1.85 15.05
N LYS A 174 -10.42 -2.22 14.81
CA LYS A 174 -9.52 -2.74 15.84
C LYS A 174 -8.90 -1.60 16.64
N GLU A 175 -8.72 -1.81 17.93
CA GLU A 175 -8.02 -0.87 18.79
C GLU A 175 -6.55 -0.77 18.39
N LYS A 176 -6.00 0.44 18.52
CA LYS A 176 -4.58 0.71 18.31
C LYS A 176 -3.77 0.13 19.48
N LYS A 177 -2.53 -0.26 19.18
CA LYS A 177 -1.56 -0.63 20.22
C LYS A 177 -1.15 0.59 21.04
N GLN A 178 -0.68 0.35 22.25
CA GLN A 178 -0.36 1.42 23.19
C GLN A 178 1.12 1.79 23.22
N ASN A 179 2.00 0.88 22.77
CA ASN A 179 3.45 1.08 22.84
C ASN A 179 4.06 1.14 21.42
N PHE A 180 5.06 2.01 21.26
CA PHE A 180 5.82 2.14 20.02
C PHE A 180 6.71 0.88 19.82
N GLY A 181 6.56 0.22 18.67
CA GLY A 181 7.26 -1.04 18.36
C GLY A 181 6.56 -2.31 18.82
N GLU A 182 5.37 -2.21 19.43
CA GLU A 182 4.60 -3.38 19.88
C GLU A 182 4.06 -4.20 18.69
N GLU A 183 3.62 -3.54 17.63
CA GLU A 183 3.11 -4.17 16.42
C GLU A 183 3.51 -3.38 15.18
N ILE A 184 4.32 -3.99 14.33
CA ILE A 184 4.69 -3.44 13.02
C ILE A 184 3.93 -4.18 11.93
N GLN A 185 3.13 -3.48 11.14
CA GLN A 185 2.46 -4.05 9.98
C GLN A 185 3.33 -3.86 8.74
N MET A 186 3.58 -4.94 8.00
CA MET A 186 4.35 -4.93 6.75
C MET A 186 3.51 -5.42 5.59
N ASP A 187 3.67 -4.76 4.45
CA ASP A 187 3.02 -5.14 3.21
C ASP A 187 3.79 -4.60 2.01
N ALA A 188 3.56 -5.20 0.83
CA ALA A 188 4.08 -4.70 -0.42
C ALA A 188 2.94 -4.35 -1.38
N CYS A 189 3.07 -3.23 -2.06
CA CYS A 189 2.14 -2.85 -3.11
C CYS A 189 2.87 -2.65 -4.44
N SER A 190 2.29 -3.17 -5.53
CA SER A 190 2.81 -3.05 -6.87
C SER A 190 2.08 -1.96 -7.66
N LYS A 191 2.85 -1.16 -8.40
CA LYS A 191 2.30 -0.11 -9.26
C LYS A 191 3.32 0.32 -10.30
N THR A 192 2.84 0.90 -11.42
CA THR A 192 3.68 1.72 -12.29
C THR A 192 3.80 3.11 -11.68
N TRP A 193 5.02 3.48 -11.28
CA TRP A 193 5.34 4.74 -10.61
C TRP A 193 5.78 5.79 -11.63
N ASN A 194 5.34 7.01 -11.47
CA ASN A 194 5.63 8.15 -12.36
C ASN A 194 5.38 7.85 -13.86
N SER A 195 4.59 6.81 -14.18
CA SER A 195 4.46 6.28 -15.56
C SER A 195 5.80 5.86 -16.20
N ALA A 196 6.88 5.79 -15.46
CA ALA A 196 8.25 5.53 -15.92
C ALA A 196 8.73 4.10 -15.62
N PHE A 197 8.45 3.58 -14.41
CA PHE A 197 8.91 2.25 -14.00
C PHE A 197 7.84 1.50 -13.20
N PHE A 198 7.81 0.18 -13.36
CA PHE A 198 7.00 -0.71 -12.52
C PHE A 198 7.86 -1.20 -11.35
N ALA A 199 7.36 -1.08 -10.13
CA ALA A 199 8.06 -1.55 -8.94
C ALA A 199 7.09 -1.96 -7.84
N HIS A 200 7.59 -2.79 -6.93
CA HIS A 200 6.95 -3.16 -5.68
C HIS A 200 7.49 -2.29 -4.55
N LEU A 201 6.61 -1.54 -3.90
CA LEU A 201 6.94 -0.75 -2.72
C LEU A 201 6.65 -1.59 -1.48
N HIS A 202 7.70 -1.96 -0.75
CA HIS A 202 7.61 -2.60 0.56
C HIS A 202 7.55 -1.52 1.62
N LEU A 203 6.56 -1.57 2.50
CA LEU A 203 6.37 -0.61 3.60
C LEU A 203 6.18 -1.31 4.93
N ALA A 204 6.62 -0.65 5.99
CA ALA A 204 6.35 -1.01 7.37
C ALA A 204 5.81 0.18 8.15
N ILE A 205 4.72 -0.02 8.89
CA ILE A 205 4.05 1.00 9.71
C ILE A 205 3.91 0.51 11.14
N ASP A 206 4.21 1.35 12.09
CA ASP A 206 3.92 1.10 13.51
C ASP A 206 2.44 1.31 13.82
N ASN A 207 1.82 0.36 14.49
CA ASN A 207 0.39 0.39 14.78
C ASN A 207 0.02 1.45 15.84
N CYS A 208 0.90 1.71 16.80
CA CYS A 208 0.66 2.68 17.88
C CYS A 208 0.64 4.11 17.31
N THR A 209 1.72 4.52 16.68
CA THR A 209 1.93 5.90 16.25
C THR A 209 1.43 6.20 14.84
N GLY A 210 1.30 5.18 14.00
CA GLY A 210 1.05 5.35 12.57
C GLY A 210 2.29 5.82 11.79
N MET A 211 3.46 5.74 12.41
CA MET A 211 4.73 6.11 11.82
C MET A 211 5.21 5.06 10.82
N ILE A 212 5.62 5.48 9.64
CA ILE A 212 6.32 4.61 8.69
C ILE A 212 7.74 4.42 9.22
N VAL A 213 8.08 3.20 9.59
CA VAL A 213 9.36 2.84 10.18
C VAL A 213 10.35 2.25 9.18
N GLY A 214 9.89 2.00 7.94
CA GLY A 214 10.74 1.59 6.84
C GLY A 214 9.99 1.51 5.52
N GLY A 215 10.73 1.70 4.43
CA GLY A 215 10.19 1.61 3.07
C GLY A 215 11.29 1.34 2.05
N PHE A 216 10.98 0.51 1.04
CA PHE A 216 11.93 0.14 0.01
C PHE A 216 11.23 -0.27 -1.30
N PHE A 217 11.73 0.26 -2.43
CA PHE A 217 11.32 -0.16 -3.76
C PHE A 217 12.19 -1.29 -4.27
N ASP A 218 11.56 -2.34 -4.81
CA ASP A 218 12.23 -3.43 -5.52
C ASP A 218 11.50 -3.74 -6.84
N ASN A 219 12.19 -4.37 -7.79
CA ASN A 219 11.61 -4.77 -9.08
C ASN A 219 10.50 -5.82 -8.92
N GLN A 220 10.59 -6.64 -7.89
CA GLN A 220 9.63 -7.69 -7.56
C GLN A 220 9.38 -7.71 -6.04
N GLU A 221 8.30 -8.38 -5.64
CA GLU A 221 8.09 -8.68 -4.22
C GLU A 221 9.01 -9.82 -3.79
N THR A 222 10.12 -9.45 -3.13
CA THR A 222 11.18 -10.39 -2.74
C THR A 222 11.44 -10.34 -1.24
N ILE A 223 12.06 -11.40 -0.71
CA ILE A 223 12.56 -11.40 0.67
C ILE A 223 13.59 -10.28 0.87
N LYS A 224 14.37 -9.95 -0.16
CA LYS A 224 15.37 -8.88 -0.12
C LYS A 224 14.72 -7.51 0.10
N GLY A 225 13.57 -7.26 -0.54
CA GLY A 225 12.79 -6.04 -0.31
C GLY A 225 12.34 -5.91 1.14
N TYR A 226 11.79 -6.97 1.72
CA TYR A 226 11.39 -7.01 3.13
C TYR A 226 12.58 -6.88 4.09
N TYR A 227 13.72 -7.50 3.76
CA TYR A 227 14.94 -7.37 4.58
C TYR A 227 15.52 -5.95 4.55
N ASN A 228 15.46 -5.24 3.43
CA ASN A 228 15.85 -3.83 3.37
C ASN A 228 14.98 -2.95 4.28
N VAL A 229 13.67 -3.20 4.32
CA VAL A 229 12.76 -2.54 5.26
C VAL A 229 13.09 -2.92 6.71
N PHE A 230 13.33 -4.21 6.99
CA PHE A 230 13.68 -4.66 8.32
C PHE A 230 15.03 -4.09 8.78
N LYS A 231 16.02 -4.00 7.89
CA LYS A 231 17.31 -3.35 8.18
C LYS A 231 17.14 -1.90 8.65
N GLN A 232 16.26 -1.14 7.99
CA GLN A 232 15.94 0.23 8.42
C GLN A 232 15.35 0.25 9.83
N ILE A 233 14.44 -0.67 10.15
CA ILE A 233 13.83 -0.78 11.48
C ILE A 233 14.90 -1.11 12.53
N LEU A 234 15.69 -2.16 12.30
CA LEU A 234 16.73 -2.60 13.24
C LEU A 234 17.79 -1.52 13.48
N THR A 235 18.17 -0.80 12.41
CA THR A 235 19.21 0.23 12.48
C THR A 235 18.75 1.47 13.24
N ASN A 236 17.47 1.87 13.05
CA ASN A 236 16.98 3.14 13.57
C ASN A 236 16.26 3.00 14.92
N TYR A 237 15.63 1.86 15.18
CA TYR A 237 14.78 1.66 16.35
C TYR A 237 15.16 0.44 17.18
N GLY A 238 15.63 -0.64 16.56
CA GLY A 238 15.91 -1.93 17.18
C GLY A 238 14.92 -3.02 16.78
N ILE A 239 14.86 -4.10 17.56
CA ILE A 239 14.02 -5.27 17.32
C ILE A 239 12.61 -4.97 17.84
N PRO A 240 11.56 -5.01 16.97
CA PRO A 240 10.17 -4.83 17.41
C PRO A 240 9.65 -6.10 18.10
N MET A 241 8.58 -5.96 18.89
CA MET A 241 7.97 -7.09 19.56
C MET A 241 7.28 -8.05 18.57
N CYS A 242 6.52 -7.52 17.60
CA CYS A 242 5.74 -8.33 16.68
C CYS A 242 5.65 -7.73 15.28
N PHE A 243 5.78 -8.58 14.24
CA PHE A 243 5.41 -8.25 12.88
C PHE A 243 4.05 -8.85 12.51
N LYS A 244 3.23 -8.06 11.77
CA LYS A 244 2.01 -8.53 11.12
C LYS A 244 2.12 -8.42 9.61
N THR A 245 1.88 -9.55 8.94
CA THR A 245 1.98 -9.68 7.48
C THR A 245 0.80 -10.49 6.94
N ASP A 246 0.63 -10.54 5.63
CA ASP A 246 -0.29 -11.49 5.02
C ASP A 246 0.32 -12.91 4.94
N LYS A 247 -0.53 -13.88 4.59
CA LYS A 247 -0.11 -15.27 4.40
C LYS A 247 0.49 -15.49 3.01
N ARG A 248 1.52 -14.74 2.63
CA ARG A 248 2.24 -14.99 1.38
C ARG A 248 3.39 -15.98 1.58
N THR A 249 3.86 -16.58 0.49
CA THR A 249 4.97 -17.56 0.50
C THR A 249 6.28 -17.02 1.07
N VAL A 250 6.47 -15.70 1.04
CA VAL A 250 7.63 -15.03 1.65
C VAL A 250 7.60 -15.12 3.19
N PHE A 251 6.41 -15.24 3.80
CA PHE A 251 6.24 -15.25 5.25
C PHE A 251 5.78 -16.59 5.82
N THR A 252 4.96 -17.37 5.08
CA THR A 252 4.40 -18.65 5.56
C THR A 252 4.35 -19.72 4.48
N PHE A 253 4.48 -20.97 4.90
CA PHE A 253 4.28 -22.14 4.04
C PHE A 253 2.87 -22.72 4.26
N GLU A 254 1.93 -22.43 3.41
CA GLU A 254 0.63 -23.14 3.36
C GLU A 254 0.45 -24.02 2.11
N SER A 255 1.49 -24.37 1.40
CA SER A 255 1.41 -25.36 0.33
C SER A 255 1.56 -26.77 0.90
N LEU A 256 0.46 -27.34 1.32
CA LEU A 256 0.28 -28.63 1.99
C LEU A 256 0.54 -29.87 1.12
N LYS A 257 1.26 -29.79 0.01
CA LYS A 257 1.50 -30.95 -0.86
C LYS A 257 2.93 -31.51 -0.90
N GLN A 258 3.87 -30.92 -0.16
CA GLN A 258 5.24 -31.44 -0.10
C GLN A 258 5.72 -31.64 1.33
N LYS A 259 5.17 -32.66 2.00
CA LYS A 259 5.58 -33.10 3.35
C LYS A 259 6.99 -33.70 3.42
N ASN A 260 7.75 -33.78 2.34
CA ASN A 260 9.01 -34.51 2.27
C ASN A 260 10.25 -33.71 1.92
N ASP A 261 10.16 -32.38 1.78
CA ASP A 261 11.34 -31.54 1.62
C ASP A 261 11.66 -30.79 2.91
N GLU A 262 12.39 -31.48 3.80
CA GLU A 262 13.18 -30.85 4.87
C GLU A 262 14.23 -29.86 4.29
N ASN A 263 14.29 -29.70 2.98
CA ASN A 263 15.19 -28.81 2.23
C ASN A 263 14.58 -27.48 1.84
N ASN A 264 13.28 -27.28 2.02
CA ASN A 264 12.71 -25.96 1.75
C ASN A 264 13.07 -25.04 2.92
N THR A 265 13.93 -24.11 2.59
CA THR A 265 14.24 -22.92 3.36
C THR A 265 13.07 -22.57 4.24
N MET A 266 13.18 -22.85 5.54
CA MET A 266 12.31 -22.25 6.54
C MET A 266 12.15 -20.82 6.07
N ILE A 267 10.93 -20.40 5.96
CA ILE A 267 10.58 -19.08 5.52
C ILE A 267 11.57 -18.14 6.15
N GLN A 268 12.43 -17.60 5.33
CA GLN A 268 13.67 -16.97 5.81
C GLN A 268 13.35 -15.79 6.73
N PHE A 269 12.24 -15.10 6.43
CA PHE A 269 11.76 -14.01 7.28
C PHE A 269 11.31 -14.51 8.66
N ALA A 270 10.57 -15.63 8.71
CA ALA A 270 10.13 -16.22 9.98
C ALA A 270 11.33 -16.73 10.81
N TYR A 271 12.33 -17.32 10.14
CA TYR A 271 13.57 -17.73 10.80
C TYR A 271 14.33 -16.54 11.38
N CYS A 272 14.45 -15.46 10.60
CA CYS A 272 15.07 -14.22 11.06
C CYS A 272 14.34 -13.62 12.27
N CYS A 273 13.01 -13.53 12.23
CA CYS A 273 12.22 -13.07 13.36
C CYS A 273 12.44 -13.96 14.60
N LYS A 274 12.42 -15.27 14.44
CA LYS A 274 12.66 -16.23 15.53
C LYS A 274 14.06 -16.07 16.15
N THR A 275 15.09 -15.91 15.34
CA THR A 275 16.47 -15.74 15.85
C THR A 275 16.67 -14.42 16.58
N LEU A 276 15.93 -13.39 16.20
CA LEU A 276 15.91 -12.08 16.85
C LEU A 276 14.95 -12.01 18.05
N GLY A 277 14.15 -13.05 18.30
CA GLY A 277 13.15 -13.04 19.38
C GLY A 277 11.92 -12.18 19.06
N CYS A 278 11.67 -11.86 17.81
CA CYS A 278 10.51 -11.11 17.34
C CYS A 278 9.38 -12.06 16.94
N GLU A 279 8.14 -11.79 17.36
CA GLU A 279 6.98 -12.57 16.96
C GLU A 279 6.57 -12.25 15.52
N LEU A 280 6.17 -13.27 14.74
CA LEU A 280 5.61 -13.09 13.40
C LEU A 280 4.18 -13.62 13.35
N GLN A 281 3.22 -12.75 13.13
CA GLN A 281 1.81 -13.09 12.97
C GLN A 281 1.39 -12.90 11.50
N CYS A 282 0.82 -13.95 10.91
CA CYS A 282 0.36 -13.95 9.52
C CYS A 282 -1.13 -14.23 9.44
N SER A 283 -1.86 -13.45 8.65
CA SER A 283 -3.30 -13.65 8.46
C SER A 283 -3.72 -13.27 7.04
N SER A 284 -4.66 -14.02 6.48
CA SER A 284 -5.32 -13.69 5.20
C SER A 284 -6.48 -12.71 5.35
N ILE A 285 -6.84 -12.33 6.59
CA ILE A 285 -7.96 -11.44 6.89
C ILE A 285 -7.55 -9.98 6.60
N PRO A 286 -8.23 -9.24 5.69
CA PRO A 286 -7.86 -7.87 5.34
C PRO A 286 -7.79 -6.92 6.54
N GLN A 287 -8.71 -7.04 7.50
CA GLN A 287 -8.74 -6.19 8.71
C GLN A 287 -7.51 -6.36 9.60
N PHE A 288 -6.76 -7.45 9.43
CA PHE A 288 -5.57 -7.73 10.20
C PHE A 288 -4.46 -6.69 9.96
N LYS A 289 -4.40 -6.13 8.75
CA LYS A 289 -3.39 -5.17 8.31
C LYS A 289 -4.00 -3.87 7.73
N ALA A 290 -5.18 -3.47 8.20
CA ALA A 290 -5.91 -2.32 7.66
C ALA A 290 -5.14 -0.99 7.73
N MET A 291 -4.16 -0.85 8.64
CA MET A 291 -3.36 0.37 8.76
C MET A 291 -2.35 0.50 7.63
N ILE A 292 -1.60 -0.56 7.34
CA ILE A 292 -0.63 -0.56 6.23
C ILE A 292 -1.34 -0.44 4.87
N GLU A 293 -2.52 -1.05 4.69
CA GLU A 293 -3.29 -0.90 3.45
C GLU A 293 -3.72 0.55 3.20
N ARG A 294 -4.15 1.26 4.24
CA ARG A 294 -4.45 2.70 4.16
C ARG A 294 -3.22 3.54 3.87
N ALA A 295 -2.08 3.21 4.48
CA ALA A 295 -0.81 3.85 4.21
C ALA A 295 -0.39 3.63 2.74
N ASN A 296 -0.44 2.39 2.24
CA ASN A 296 -0.18 2.05 0.84
C ASN A 296 -1.04 2.90 -0.12
N GLY A 297 -2.35 3.02 0.15
CA GLY A 297 -3.22 3.88 -0.64
C GLY A 297 -2.80 5.36 -0.64
N THR A 298 -2.33 5.88 0.49
CA THR A 298 -1.85 7.26 0.60
C THR A 298 -0.51 7.45 -0.13
N PHE A 299 0.40 6.48 -0.02
CA PHE A 299 1.66 6.47 -0.74
C PHE A 299 1.45 6.41 -2.25
N GLN A 300 0.57 5.52 -2.73
CA GLN A 300 0.25 5.43 -4.15
C GLN A 300 -0.29 6.75 -4.74
N ASP A 301 -1.00 7.54 -3.94
CA ASP A 301 -1.49 8.84 -4.38
C ASP A 301 -0.43 9.94 -4.31
N ARG A 302 0.24 10.08 -3.14
CA ARG A 302 1.13 11.21 -2.87
C ARG A 302 2.51 11.00 -3.45
N LEU A 303 3.14 9.86 -3.15
CA LEU A 303 4.50 9.56 -3.61
C LEU A 303 4.58 9.53 -5.13
N ASN A 304 3.59 8.91 -5.80
CA ASN A 304 3.53 8.91 -7.25
C ASN A 304 3.52 10.32 -7.87
N THR A 305 2.81 11.23 -7.23
CA THR A 305 2.74 12.64 -7.65
C THR A 305 4.08 13.35 -7.44
N GLU A 306 4.73 13.13 -6.29
CA GLU A 306 6.03 13.75 -5.98
C GLU A 306 7.16 13.19 -6.84
N LEU A 307 7.20 11.88 -7.08
CA LEU A 307 8.16 11.28 -8.03
C LEU A 307 8.05 11.90 -9.43
N ARG A 308 6.82 12.22 -9.85
CA ARG A 308 6.59 12.89 -11.14
C ARG A 308 7.10 14.33 -11.15
N ILE A 309 6.84 15.09 -10.08
CA ILE A 309 7.29 16.49 -9.96
C ILE A 309 8.83 16.58 -9.99
N HIS A 310 9.49 15.64 -9.34
CA HIS A 310 10.95 15.57 -9.28
C HIS A 310 11.59 14.84 -10.46
N ASN A 311 10.80 14.40 -11.46
CA ASN A 311 11.27 13.65 -12.64
C ASN A 311 12.10 12.41 -12.28
N ILE A 312 11.75 11.72 -11.17
CA ILE A 312 12.44 10.52 -10.72
C ILE A 312 11.98 9.33 -11.54
N THR A 313 12.89 8.72 -12.29
CA THR A 313 12.61 7.62 -13.22
C THR A 313 13.39 6.34 -12.92
N SER A 314 14.43 6.41 -12.07
CA SER A 314 15.22 5.25 -11.67
C SER A 314 14.78 4.71 -10.30
N LEU A 315 14.91 3.40 -10.13
CA LEU A 315 14.60 2.71 -8.87
C LEU A 315 15.50 3.17 -7.72
N LYS A 316 16.76 3.46 -8.02
CA LYS A 316 17.74 3.93 -7.04
C LYS A 316 17.34 5.30 -6.51
N ASP A 317 17.14 6.27 -7.41
CA ASP A 317 16.76 7.63 -7.02
C ASP A 317 15.40 7.65 -6.29
N ALA A 318 14.48 6.74 -6.69
CA ALA A 318 13.20 6.57 -6.01
C ALA A 318 13.36 6.07 -4.56
N ASN A 319 14.30 5.15 -4.29
CA ASN A 319 14.64 4.72 -2.94
C ASN A 319 15.28 5.82 -2.12
N ASP A 320 16.22 6.56 -2.71
CA ASP A 320 16.89 7.68 -2.04
C ASP A 320 15.88 8.79 -1.66
N TYR A 321 14.99 9.12 -2.58
CA TYR A 321 13.90 10.07 -2.32
C TYR A 321 12.92 9.57 -1.25
N LEU A 322 12.49 8.29 -1.35
CA LEU A 322 11.58 7.67 -0.41
C LEU A 322 12.09 7.74 1.02
N ILE A 323 13.35 7.31 1.23
CA ILE A 323 13.94 7.14 2.56
C ILE A 323 14.30 8.50 3.17
N ASN A 324 14.95 9.37 2.38
CA ASN A 324 15.55 10.60 2.91
C ASN A 324 14.60 11.80 2.93
N ILE A 325 13.55 11.79 2.07
CA ILE A 325 12.67 12.95 1.91
C ILE A 325 11.21 12.58 2.21
N PHE A 326 10.65 11.59 1.51
CA PHE A 326 9.22 11.36 1.56
C PHE A 326 8.73 10.74 2.88
N ILE A 327 9.43 9.73 3.43
CA ILE A 327 9.06 9.10 4.71
C ILE A 327 9.16 10.11 5.87
N PRO A 328 10.24 10.89 6.05
CA PRO A 328 10.29 11.93 7.07
C PRO A 328 9.13 12.93 6.96
N LYS A 329 8.89 13.46 5.77
CA LYS A 329 7.79 14.40 5.47
C LYS A 329 6.41 13.79 5.74
N PHE A 330 6.22 12.51 5.40
CA PHE A 330 4.99 11.80 5.68
C PHE A 330 4.76 11.61 7.18
N ASN A 331 5.80 11.20 7.91
CA ASN A 331 5.73 10.98 9.35
C ASN A 331 5.45 12.27 10.12
N ASP A 332 6.14 13.37 9.80
CA ASP A 332 5.88 14.68 10.38
C ASP A 332 4.42 15.12 10.23
N LYS A 333 3.80 14.79 9.10
CA LYS A 333 2.43 15.20 8.80
C LYS A 333 1.35 14.27 9.36
N PHE A 334 1.57 12.96 9.41
CA PHE A 334 0.52 11.97 9.63
C PHE A 334 0.74 11.08 10.85
N ALA A 335 1.97 10.92 11.32
CA ALA A 335 2.28 10.11 12.49
C ALA A 335 2.10 10.91 13.78
N LEU A 336 1.93 10.17 14.88
CA LEU A 336 2.03 10.71 16.23
C LEU A 336 3.49 10.70 16.66
N ASP A 337 3.89 11.67 17.47
CA ASP A 337 5.27 11.74 17.99
C ASP A 337 5.57 10.48 18.83
N PRO A 338 6.55 9.65 18.43
CA PRO A 338 6.89 8.42 19.15
C PRO A 338 7.42 8.69 20.56
N LYS A 339 7.93 9.88 20.84
CA LYS A 339 8.39 10.28 22.19
C LYS A 339 7.27 10.34 23.24
N LEU A 340 6.01 10.44 22.79
CA LEU A 340 4.85 10.45 23.67
C LEU A 340 4.42 9.04 24.13
N TYR A 341 5.06 8.00 23.62
CA TYR A 341 4.72 6.59 23.87
C TYR A 341 5.92 5.83 24.43
N ASN A 342 5.64 4.81 25.23
CA ASN A 342 6.68 3.89 25.66
C ASN A 342 7.18 3.08 24.47
N SER A 343 8.51 2.99 24.31
CA SER A 343 9.12 2.14 23.29
C SER A 343 9.39 0.75 23.83
N VAL A 344 9.00 -0.27 23.09
CA VAL A 344 9.30 -1.69 23.39
C VAL A 344 10.33 -2.28 22.42
N PHE A 345 10.96 -1.45 21.59
CA PHE A 345 12.07 -1.89 20.75
C PHE A 345 13.27 -2.33 21.63
N VAL A 346 13.87 -3.47 21.27
CA VAL A 346 15.06 -3.97 21.94
C VAL A 346 16.30 -3.57 21.11
N PRO A 347 17.33 -2.96 21.74
CA PRO A 347 18.56 -2.61 21.02
C PRO A 347 19.25 -3.84 20.41
N ILE A 348 19.86 -3.67 19.26
CA ILE A 348 20.67 -4.69 18.56
C ILE A 348 22.03 -4.11 18.16
N ASP A 349 23.07 -4.97 18.20
CA ASP A 349 24.36 -4.60 17.64
C ASP A 349 24.27 -4.45 16.12
N LYS A 350 24.63 -3.27 15.62
CA LYS A 350 24.56 -2.95 14.19
C LYS A 350 25.42 -3.87 13.33
N GLN A 351 26.52 -4.40 13.86
CA GLN A 351 27.40 -5.32 13.13
C GLN A 351 26.72 -6.68 12.88
N MET A 352 25.80 -7.07 13.74
CA MET A 352 25.07 -8.34 13.62
C MET A 352 23.87 -8.29 12.68
N ILE A 353 23.40 -7.08 12.31
CA ILE A 353 22.18 -6.92 11.50
C ILE A 353 22.30 -7.64 10.15
N ASP A 354 23.40 -7.45 9.44
CA ASP A 354 23.59 -8.04 8.10
C ASP A 354 23.67 -9.58 8.13
N TYR A 355 24.16 -10.16 9.24
CA TYR A 355 24.14 -11.62 9.44
C TYR A 355 22.74 -12.16 9.65
N HIS A 356 21.92 -11.49 10.47
CA HIS A 356 20.54 -11.89 10.70
C HIS A 356 19.66 -11.77 9.45
N LEU A 357 19.91 -10.76 8.61
CA LEU A 357 19.13 -10.46 7.40
C LEU A 357 19.71 -11.14 6.15
N SER A 358 20.50 -12.18 6.28
CA SER A 358 21.06 -12.91 5.14
C SER A 358 20.10 -13.95 4.57
N ILE A 359 20.25 -14.20 3.26
CA ILE A 359 19.50 -15.22 2.53
C ILE A 359 20.25 -16.54 2.62
N LEU A 360 19.61 -17.53 3.23
CA LEU A 360 20.18 -18.85 3.46
C LEU A 360 19.75 -19.85 2.38
N SER A 361 20.69 -20.58 1.79
CA SER A 361 20.39 -21.58 0.77
C SER A 361 21.20 -22.84 1.02
N ARG A 362 20.55 -23.99 1.23
CA ARG A 362 21.22 -25.28 1.37
C ARG A 362 21.76 -25.72 0.01
N ARG A 363 23.03 -26.08 -0.05
CA ARG A 363 23.73 -26.56 -1.26
C ARG A 363 24.60 -27.76 -0.90
N VAL A 364 25.19 -28.30 -1.91
CA VAL A 364 26.19 -29.39 -1.76
C VAL A 364 27.44 -29.03 -2.56
N VAL A 365 28.59 -29.38 -2.02
CA VAL A 365 29.86 -29.23 -2.73
C VAL A 365 29.90 -30.20 -3.91
N LEU A 366 30.18 -29.68 -5.09
CA LEU A 366 30.30 -30.42 -6.34
C LEU A 366 31.75 -30.95 -6.54
N LYS A 367 31.95 -31.75 -7.58
CA LYS A 367 33.29 -32.13 -8.02
C LYS A 367 34.14 -30.89 -8.31
N GLY A 368 35.42 -30.93 -7.90
CA GLY A 368 36.33 -29.78 -8.00
C GLY A 368 36.18 -28.77 -6.84
N CYS A 369 35.48 -29.15 -5.74
CA CYS A 369 35.25 -28.28 -4.57
C CYS A 369 34.57 -26.95 -4.92
N ILE A 370 33.54 -27.05 -5.76
CA ILE A 370 32.77 -25.91 -6.28
C ILE A 370 31.37 -25.99 -5.72
N ILE A 371 30.80 -24.83 -5.44
CA ILE A 371 29.39 -24.65 -5.05
C ILE A 371 28.67 -23.93 -6.20
N ALA A 372 27.55 -24.51 -6.68
CA ALA A 372 26.68 -23.85 -7.65
C ALA A 372 25.63 -23.01 -6.93
N TYR A 373 25.56 -21.72 -7.27
CA TYR A 373 24.57 -20.77 -6.72
C TYR A 373 24.19 -19.72 -7.78
N LYS A 374 22.88 -19.49 -7.99
CA LYS A 374 22.33 -18.51 -8.96
C LYS A 374 23.03 -18.57 -10.34
N ASN A 375 23.11 -19.78 -10.92
CA ASN A 375 23.73 -20.07 -12.23
C ASN A 375 25.24 -19.84 -12.31
N ASN A 376 25.89 -19.47 -11.22
CA ASN A 376 27.33 -19.30 -11.13
C ASN A 376 27.97 -20.41 -10.30
N LYS A 377 29.28 -20.57 -10.47
CA LYS A 377 30.12 -21.51 -9.71
C LYS A 377 31.05 -20.71 -8.80
N TYR A 378 31.20 -21.18 -7.57
CA TYR A 378 32.03 -20.52 -6.56
C TYR A 378 32.93 -21.52 -5.89
N TYR A 379 34.10 -21.09 -5.47
CA TYR A 379 35.01 -21.83 -4.61
C TYR A 379 35.11 -21.17 -3.22
N MET A 380 35.53 -21.92 -2.22
CA MET A 380 35.60 -21.50 -0.83
C MET A 380 37.02 -21.06 -0.46
N LEU A 381 37.10 -19.94 0.25
CA LEU A 381 38.32 -19.40 0.83
C LEU A 381 38.19 -19.28 2.36
N ASN A 382 39.30 -19.52 3.05
CA ASN A 382 39.41 -19.19 4.48
C ASN A 382 39.72 -17.68 4.66
N ASP A 383 39.87 -17.27 5.92
CA ASP A 383 40.20 -15.88 6.29
C ASP A 383 41.59 -15.41 5.82
N TYR A 384 42.43 -16.33 5.35
CA TYR A 384 43.75 -16.08 4.78
C TYR A 384 43.77 -16.08 3.24
N ASP A 385 42.59 -16.04 2.58
CA ASP A 385 42.43 -16.15 1.13
C ASP A 385 42.94 -17.49 0.53
N GLU A 386 43.11 -18.54 1.36
CA GLU A 386 43.50 -19.84 0.90
C GLU A 386 42.28 -20.70 0.53
N ARG A 387 42.38 -21.42 -0.58
CA ARG A 387 41.32 -22.32 -1.04
C ARG A 387 41.16 -23.54 -0.14
N ILE A 388 39.99 -23.76 0.39
CA ILE A 388 39.64 -24.92 1.21
C ILE A 388 38.98 -25.99 0.36
N LEU A 389 39.37 -27.25 0.56
CA LEU A 389 38.89 -28.40 -0.19
C LEU A 389 37.98 -29.28 0.66
N PHE A 390 36.79 -29.55 0.16
CA PHE A 390 35.82 -30.46 0.77
C PHE A 390 35.46 -31.57 -0.19
N SER A 391 35.09 -32.75 0.34
CA SER A 391 34.61 -33.87 -0.46
C SER A 391 33.33 -33.53 -1.24
N PRO A 392 33.20 -33.94 -2.51
CA PRO A 392 31.96 -33.81 -3.24
C PRO A 392 30.78 -34.42 -2.51
N GLY A 393 29.66 -33.73 -2.46
CA GLY A 393 28.46 -34.15 -1.72
C GLY A 393 28.43 -33.71 -0.26
N THR A 394 29.46 -32.98 0.23
CA THR A 394 29.38 -32.30 1.56
C THR A 394 28.22 -31.27 1.54
N LYS A 395 27.35 -31.35 2.53
CA LYS A 395 26.25 -30.41 2.69
C LYS A 395 26.82 -29.07 3.18
N CYS A 396 26.37 -28.00 2.59
CA CYS A 396 26.77 -26.66 2.98
C CYS A 396 25.58 -25.70 2.97
N LEU A 397 25.70 -24.64 3.77
CA LEU A 397 24.74 -23.55 3.82
C LEU A 397 25.37 -22.31 3.19
N VAL A 398 24.86 -21.90 2.00
CA VAL A 398 25.26 -20.64 1.37
C VAL A 398 24.51 -19.51 2.03
N ILE A 399 25.22 -18.47 2.41
CA ILE A 399 24.74 -17.26 3.09
C ILE A 399 24.98 -16.09 2.15
N GLU A 400 23.92 -15.45 1.68
CA GLU A 400 24.01 -14.22 0.87
C GLU A 400 23.57 -13.04 1.71
N THR A 401 24.48 -12.10 1.94
CA THR A 401 24.16 -10.87 2.67
C THR A 401 23.38 -9.89 1.78
N LEU A 402 22.79 -8.86 2.38
CA LEU A 402 22.11 -7.78 1.64
C LEU A 402 23.08 -7.03 0.69
N ASN A 403 24.36 -6.98 1.02
CA ASN A 403 25.40 -6.36 0.21
C ASN A 403 25.87 -7.26 -0.96
N ASN A 404 25.22 -8.42 -1.17
CA ASN A 404 25.56 -9.46 -2.15
C ASN A 404 26.91 -10.16 -1.89
N GLU A 405 27.43 -10.08 -0.68
CA GLU A 405 28.58 -10.90 -0.27
C GLU A 405 28.09 -12.34 -0.06
N LEU A 406 28.89 -13.29 -0.46
CA LEU A 406 28.58 -14.70 -0.39
C LEU A 406 29.52 -15.42 0.56
N PHE A 407 28.93 -16.13 1.50
CA PHE A 407 29.65 -17.00 2.43
C PHE A 407 29.10 -18.42 2.36
N CYS A 408 29.84 -19.37 2.84
CA CYS A 408 29.42 -20.75 2.97
C CYS A 408 29.74 -21.25 4.37
N ASN A 409 28.73 -21.80 5.05
CA ASN A 409 28.95 -22.47 6.32
C ASN A 409 28.94 -23.99 6.16
N ILE A 410 30.00 -24.65 6.69
CA ILE A 410 30.16 -26.09 6.74
C ILE A 410 30.65 -26.43 8.15
N ASP A 411 29.97 -27.31 8.84
CA ASP A 411 30.32 -27.78 10.18
C ASP A 411 30.62 -26.64 11.19
N ASN A 412 29.76 -25.60 11.17
CA ASN A 412 29.86 -24.36 11.96
C ASN A 412 31.07 -23.47 11.67
N GLN A 413 31.80 -23.71 10.58
CA GLN A 413 32.84 -22.83 10.09
C GLN A 413 32.34 -22.08 8.85
N THR A 414 32.65 -20.78 8.78
CA THR A 414 32.22 -19.93 7.68
C THR A 414 33.40 -19.63 6.75
N TYR A 415 33.17 -19.73 5.45
CA TYR A 415 34.13 -19.52 4.40
C TYR A 415 33.63 -18.50 3.40
N HIS A 416 34.51 -17.65 2.85
CA HIS A 416 34.16 -16.75 1.78
C HIS A 416 33.94 -17.50 0.46
N LEU A 417 32.95 -17.09 -0.32
CA LEU A 417 32.70 -17.64 -1.64
C LEU A 417 33.16 -16.68 -2.72
N LYS A 418 34.08 -17.10 -3.59
CA LYS A 418 34.57 -16.32 -4.72
C LYS A 418 34.16 -16.99 -6.04
N LEU A 419 33.84 -16.15 -7.03
CA LEU A 419 33.39 -16.60 -8.34
C LEU A 419 34.50 -17.41 -9.04
N PHE A 420 34.15 -18.59 -9.53
CA PHE A 420 35.07 -19.46 -10.31
C PHE A 420 35.01 -19.09 -11.80
N THR A 421 36.09 -18.54 -12.32
CA THR A 421 36.23 -18.11 -13.72
C THR A 421 36.93 -19.14 -14.62
N GLY A 422 37.49 -20.20 -14.04
CA GLY A 422 38.13 -21.30 -14.77
C GLY A 422 39.64 -21.19 -14.98
N ASN A 423 40.26 -20.03 -14.80
CA ASN A 423 41.69 -19.77 -15.11
C ASN A 423 42.51 -19.34 -13.90
N GLU A 424 42.20 -19.81 -12.70
CA GLU A 424 42.79 -19.27 -11.46
C GLU A 424 43.90 -20.20 -10.95
N ASN A 425 45.08 -19.61 -10.63
CA ASN A 425 46.11 -20.24 -9.83
C ASN A 425 45.72 -20.21 -8.36
N PHE A 426 45.51 -21.37 -7.74
CA PHE A 426 45.07 -21.46 -6.36
C PHE A 426 46.22 -21.76 -5.40
N ILE A 427 46.23 -21.02 -4.27
CA ILE A 427 46.96 -21.39 -3.06
C ILE A 427 46.06 -22.35 -2.27
N TYR A 428 46.50 -23.56 -1.98
CA TYR A 428 45.75 -24.57 -1.25
C TYR A 428 46.14 -24.52 0.23
N GLY A 429 45.15 -24.31 1.10
CA GLY A 429 45.36 -24.41 2.56
C GLY A 429 45.57 -25.87 3.02
N ASN A 430 46.27 -26.08 4.13
CA ASN A 430 46.66 -27.38 4.64
C ASN A 430 45.54 -28.25 5.23
N GLN A 431 44.32 -27.79 5.25
CA GLN A 431 43.19 -28.58 5.78
C GLN A 431 42.65 -29.57 4.74
N ARG A 432 43.14 -30.79 4.78
CA ARG A 432 42.50 -31.93 4.12
C ARG A 432 41.49 -32.53 5.10
N THR A 433 40.18 -32.30 4.88
CA THR A 433 39.20 -33.14 5.56
C THR A 433 39.38 -34.59 5.11
N PRO A 434 39.34 -35.54 6.02
CA PRO A 434 39.51 -36.95 5.64
C PRO A 434 38.39 -37.36 4.68
N PHE A 435 38.77 -38.05 3.63
CA PHE A 435 37.86 -38.60 2.62
C PHE A 435 36.93 -39.62 3.29
N VAL A 436 35.74 -39.21 3.70
CA VAL A 436 34.72 -40.14 4.18
C VAL A 436 34.17 -40.89 2.97
N LYS A 437 34.64 -42.12 2.76
CA LYS A 437 34.12 -43.03 1.74
C LYS A 437 32.66 -43.31 2.07
N ARG A 438 31.74 -42.62 1.41
CA ARG A 438 30.32 -42.95 1.53
C ARG A 438 30.12 -44.36 1.02
N GLU A 439 29.69 -45.26 1.87
CA GLU A 439 29.10 -46.52 1.43
C GLU A 439 27.94 -46.16 0.48
N LYS A 440 28.06 -46.58 -0.76
CA LYS A 440 26.97 -46.51 -1.72
C LYS A 440 25.85 -47.38 -1.16
N LYS A 441 24.90 -46.82 -0.46
CA LYS A 441 23.63 -47.49 -0.22
C LYS A 441 22.98 -47.66 -1.60
N HIS A 442 23.19 -48.82 -2.19
CA HIS A 442 22.40 -49.25 -3.32
C HIS A 442 20.97 -49.42 -2.83
N SER A 443 20.20 -48.41 -2.88
CA SER A 443 18.75 -48.51 -2.67
C SER A 443 18.22 -49.30 -3.87
N LYS A 444 17.96 -50.57 -3.66
CA LYS A 444 17.23 -51.35 -4.66
C LYS A 444 15.88 -50.67 -4.84
N PRO A 445 15.49 -50.33 -6.07
CA PRO A 445 14.17 -49.74 -6.27
C PRO A 445 13.07 -50.65 -5.71
N PRO A 446 11.95 -50.12 -5.24
CA PRO A 446 10.86 -50.95 -4.72
C PRO A 446 10.40 -52.00 -5.73
N ILE A 447 9.82 -53.10 -5.26
CA ILE A 447 9.39 -54.22 -6.08
C ILE A 447 8.48 -53.80 -7.25
N THR A 448 7.69 -52.75 -7.05
CA THR A 448 6.79 -52.15 -8.05
C THR A 448 7.48 -51.22 -9.05
N HIS A 449 8.79 -50.99 -8.94
CA HIS A 449 9.50 -50.13 -9.88
C HIS A 449 9.62 -50.79 -11.25
N PRO A 450 9.37 -50.10 -12.39
CA PRO A 450 9.38 -50.65 -13.76
C PRO A 450 10.63 -51.46 -14.10
N TRP A 451 11.82 -51.09 -13.59
CA TRP A 451 13.08 -51.78 -13.82
C TRP A 451 13.20 -53.13 -13.08
N ARG A 452 12.28 -53.44 -12.18
CA ARG A 452 12.22 -54.73 -11.49
C ARG A 452 11.17 -55.67 -12.07
N LEU A 453 10.30 -55.17 -12.91
CA LEU A 453 9.28 -55.98 -13.57
C LEU A 453 9.93 -56.65 -14.79
N SER A 454 10.05 -57.96 -14.73
CA SER A 454 10.69 -58.75 -15.80
C SER A 454 9.82 -58.88 -17.06
N ASN A 455 8.53 -58.60 -16.98
CA ASN A 455 7.56 -58.75 -18.06
C ASN A 455 6.62 -57.55 -18.15
N TYR A 456 6.24 -57.15 -19.35
CA TYR A 456 5.26 -56.11 -19.66
C TYR A 456 3.89 -56.35 -19.00
N ASP A 457 3.49 -57.61 -18.88
CA ASP A 457 2.22 -58.00 -18.24
C ASP A 457 2.21 -57.70 -16.74
N SER A 458 3.32 -57.87 -16.05
CA SER A 458 3.46 -57.52 -14.62
C SER A 458 3.42 -55.99 -14.42
N PHE A 459 3.88 -55.22 -15.38
CA PHE A 459 3.76 -53.76 -15.37
C PHE A 459 2.31 -53.31 -15.55
N GLN A 460 1.58 -53.92 -16.49
CA GLN A 460 0.16 -53.66 -16.72
C GLN A 460 -0.70 -54.01 -15.50
N GLU A 461 -0.38 -55.09 -14.78
CA GLU A 461 -1.06 -55.47 -13.55
C GLU A 461 -0.82 -54.47 -12.40
N ALA A 462 0.38 -53.95 -12.26
CA ALA A 462 0.75 -53.00 -11.20
C ALA A 462 0.17 -51.59 -11.44
N TYR A 463 -0.04 -51.18 -12.68
CA TYR A 463 -0.50 -49.84 -13.06
C TYR A 463 -1.90 -49.77 -13.67
N ASN A 464 -2.70 -50.85 -13.60
CA ASN A 464 -4.06 -50.81 -14.12
C ASN A 464 -5.05 -50.19 -13.13
N PRO A 465 -5.51 -48.94 -13.35
CA PRO A 465 -6.37 -48.21 -12.40
C PRO A 465 -7.80 -48.77 -12.32
N HIS A 466 -8.16 -49.79 -13.16
CA HIS A 466 -9.52 -50.33 -13.24
C HIS A 466 -9.69 -51.70 -12.57
N LYS A 467 -8.69 -52.30 -11.95
CA LYS A 467 -8.92 -53.46 -11.09
C LYS A 467 -9.50 -53.01 -9.75
N LYS A 468 -10.83 -53.12 -9.63
CA LYS A 468 -11.51 -53.05 -8.36
C LYS A 468 -10.96 -54.10 -7.42
N ALA A 469 -10.61 -53.70 -6.18
CA ALA A 469 -10.30 -54.62 -5.11
C ALA A 469 -11.46 -55.59 -4.92
N PRO A 470 -11.26 -56.90 -4.77
CA PRO A 470 -12.30 -57.77 -4.29
C PRO A 470 -12.68 -57.44 -2.84
N TYR A 471 -13.92 -57.55 -2.51
CA TYR A 471 -14.64 -57.28 -1.26
C TYR A 471 -13.87 -57.59 0.01
#